data_df54c9664a8be7973fd958bf671cf1dc
#
_entry.id   df54c9664a8be7973fd958bf671cf1dc
#
_cell.length_a   1.000
_cell.length_b   1.000
_cell.length_c   1.000
_cell.angle_alpha   90.00
_cell.angle_beta   90.00
_cell.angle_gamma   90.00
#
_symmetry.space_group_name_H-M   'P 1'
#
loop_
_entity.id
_entity.type
_entity.pdbx_description
1 polymer ?
#
loop_
_entity_poly.entity_id
_entity_poly.type
_entity_poly.pdbx_seq_one_letter_code
_entity_poly.pdbx_strand_id
1 'polypeptide(L)'
;MRSCLIGGAGLIGSYLTPVLRASGREVVILDPRAPRDRLPGVDHVAGHYEDADLFARTLAGCDEWIDLAYATQPKTSFEDPVHDLLGNVPAAVALFKRALDSDRLHRLLFVSSGGTVYGPVARWPIAETAPTLPISPYGITKLTIEKYAFMFHRTHGLPALVVRPGNAYGPGQAPFTGQGFIATAIGSALRGDPVPVFGGGNTVRDYLYVEDLARGILAVLDRGQPGEAYNLGTGVGLSNMQVLEALAPVARDHGRAVTVDHQPARGFDVPVNVLDIGKVKLATGWRPLMPFAEGLARTWDAIAATVSPATHD
;
A
#
# COMPACT_ATOMS: atom_id res chain seq x y z
N MET A 1 22.47 10.11 -0.27
CA MET A 1 21.24 10.29 -1.09
C MET A 1 20.12 10.80 -0.22
N ARG A 2 19.32 11.69 -0.76
CA ARG A 2 18.15 12.26 -0.07
C ARG A 2 16.86 11.80 -0.76
N SER A 3 15.97 11.17 -0.01
CA SER A 3 14.70 10.62 -0.50
C SER A 3 13.53 11.45 -0.02
N CYS A 4 12.63 11.83 -0.92
CA CYS A 4 11.36 12.47 -0.58
C CYS A 4 10.23 11.44 -0.61
N LEU A 5 9.53 11.31 0.52
CA LEU A 5 8.31 10.52 0.65
C LEU A 5 7.08 11.43 0.51
N ILE A 6 6.45 11.40 -0.64
CA ILE A 6 5.23 12.15 -0.92
C ILE A 6 4.05 11.33 -0.40
N GLY A 7 3.27 11.86 0.56
CA GLY A 7 2.27 11.09 1.30
C GLY A 7 2.88 10.19 2.37
N GLY A 8 4.07 10.54 2.89
CA GLY A 8 4.86 9.70 3.78
C GLY A 8 4.34 9.57 5.21
N ALA A 9 3.33 10.32 5.63
CA ALA A 9 2.72 10.18 6.96
C ALA A 9 1.68 9.05 7.08
N GLY A 10 1.43 8.32 5.98
CA GLY A 10 0.54 7.16 5.94
C GLY A 10 1.16 5.88 6.48
N LEU A 11 0.38 4.78 6.44
CA LEU A 11 0.80 3.46 6.91
C LEU A 11 2.12 2.99 6.26
N ILE A 12 2.22 3.02 4.94
CA ILE A 12 3.43 2.55 4.24
C ILE A 12 4.62 3.46 4.56
N GLY A 13 4.42 4.78 4.56
CA GLY A 13 5.48 5.75 4.83
C GLY A 13 6.06 5.64 6.24
N SER A 14 5.24 5.32 7.26
CA SER A 14 5.72 5.15 8.64
C SER A 14 6.71 3.99 8.78
N TYR A 15 6.59 2.94 7.97
CA TYR A 15 7.52 1.82 7.93
C TYR A 15 8.68 2.03 6.95
N LEU A 16 8.42 2.73 5.84
CA LEU A 16 9.46 2.98 4.84
C LEU A 16 10.50 3.99 5.33
N THR A 17 10.08 5.00 6.09
CA THR A 17 10.97 6.03 6.65
C THR A 17 12.13 5.44 7.45
N PRO A 18 11.92 4.58 8.49
CA PRO A 18 13.03 3.99 9.22
C PRO A 18 13.89 3.05 8.36
N VAL A 19 13.30 2.36 7.39
CA VAL A 19 14.03 1.48 6.45
C VAL A 19 14.98 2.29 5.57
N LEU A 20 14.53 3.42 5.01
CA LEU A 20 15.37 4.35 4.24
C LEU A 20 16.48 4.95 5.11
N ARG A 21 16.16 5.38 6.33
CA ARG A 21 17.15 5.91 7.28
C ARG A 21 18.24 4.88 7.59
N ALA A 22 17.83 3.64 7.88
CA ALA A 22 18.78 2.55 8.16
C ALA A 22 19.69 2.22 6.96
N SER A 23 19.25 2.51 5.74
CA SER A 23 20.08 2.38 4.52
C SER A 23 21.02 3.57 4.26
N GLY A 24 21.09 4.54 5.19
CA GLY A 24 21.97 5.71 5.11
C GLY A 24 21.40 6.88 4.29
N ARG A 25 20.11 6.87 4.00
CA ARG A 25 19.42 7.98 3.31
C ARG A 25 19.02 9.10 4.28
N GLU A 26 19.13 10.33 3.83
CA GLU A 26 18.36 11.43 4.40
C GLU A 26 16.93 11.34 3.90
N VAL A 27 15.96 11.60 4.78
CA VAL A 27 14.54 11.47 4.43
C VAL A 27 13.82 12.78 4.70
N VAL A 28 13.06 13.24 3.73
CA VAL A 28 12.05 14.29 3.89
C VAL A 28 10.67 13.71 3.60
N ILE A 29 9.71 14.00 4.47
CA ILE A 29 8.30 13.62 4.31
C ILE A 29 7.55 14.86 3.86
N LEU A 30 6.90 14.78 2.70
CA LEU A 30 5.97 15.79 2.20
C LEU A 30 4.54 15.25 2.33
N ASP A 31 3.83 15.71 3.35
CA ASP A 31 2.45 15.27 3.67
C ASP A 31 1.76 16.40 4.45
N PRO A 32 0.49 16.73 4.18
CA PRO A 32 -0.25 17.72 4.96
C PRO A 32 -0.40 17.32 6.42
N ARG A 33 -0.37 16.05 6.74
CA ARG A 33 -0.46 15.50 8.10
C ARG A 33 0.93 15.29 8.68
N ALA A 34 1.09 15.53 9.97
CA ALA A 34 2.31 15.16 10.66
C ALA A 34 2.47 13.63 10.71
N PRO A 35 3.68 13.07 10.53
CA PRO A 35 3.94 11.66 10.74
C PRO A 35 3.63 11.26 12.19
N ARG A 36 3.13 10.03 12.38
CA ARG A 36 2.77 9.50 13.70
C ARG A 36 3.96 9.55 14.66
N ASP A 37 5.12 9.09 14.19
CA ASP A 37 6.34 9.05 14.95
C ASP A 37 7.34 10.05 14.34
N ARG A 38 7.80 10.98 15.16
CA ARG A 38 8.87 11.90 14.77
C ARG A 38 10.21 11.20 14.96
N LEU A 39 10.82 10.80 13.85
CA LEU A 39 12.15 10.20 13.86
C LEU A 39 13.23 11.30 13.82
N PRO A 40 14.27 11.23 14.66
CA PRO A 40 15.38 12.18 14.59
C PRO A 40 16.03 12.21 13.19
N GLY A 41 16.28 13.41 12.69
CA GLY A 41 16.89 13.60 11.37
C GLY A 41 15.98 13.28 10.19
N VAL A 42 14.66 13.27 10.39
CA VAL A 42 13.64 13.24 9.32
C VAL A 42 12.96 14.60 9.27
N ASP A 43 13.05 15.26 8.12
CA ASP A 43 12.37 16.53 7.89
C ASP A 43 10.90 16.25 7.54
N HIS A 44 9.98 17.04 8.10
CA HIS A 44 8.58 17.04 7.69
C HIS A 44 8.21 18.39 7.11
N VAL A 45 7.73 18.37 5.89
CA VAL A 45 7.20 19.53 5.17
C VAL A 45 5.69 19.36 5.04
N ALA A 46 4.93 20.16 5.78
CA ALA A 46 3.47 20.16 5.69
C ALA A 46 3.02 20.86 4.41
N GLY A 47 2.40 20.11 3.49
CA GLY A 47 1.95 20.67 2.22
C GLY A 47 1.18 19.67 1.35
N HIS A 48 0.48 20.23 0.37
CA HIS A 48 -0.30 19.48 -0.61
C HIS A 48 0.32 19.58 -2.00
N TYR A 49 -0.07 18.68 -2.92
CA TYR A 49 0.32 18.72 -4.32
C TYR A 49 0.01 20.06 -5.04
N GLU A 50 -1.03 20.75 -4.56
CA GLU A 50 -1.52 22.01 -5.14
C GLU A 50 -0.58 23.19 -4.84
N ASP A 51 0.24 23.11 -3.79
CA ASP A 51 1.28 24.11 -3.53
C ASP A 51 2.51 23.82 -4.40
N ALA A 52 2.44 24.27 -5.64
CA ALA A 52 3.46 24.00 -6.65
C ALA A 52 4.86 24.50 -6.24
N ASP A 53 4.95 25.63 -5.54
CA ASP A 53 6.22 26.23 -5.13
C ASP A 53 6.86 25.47 -3.95
N LEU A 54 6.05 25.12 -2.94
CA LEU A 54 6.50 24.30 -1.82
C LEU A 54 6.98 22.94 -2.30
N PHE A 55 6.19 22.34 -3.17
CA PHE A 55 6.47 21.06 -3.79
C PHE A 55 7.79 21.10 -4.59
N ALA A 56 7.97 22.15 -5.42
CA ALA A 56 9.19 22.37 -6.18
C ALA A 56 10.43 22.48 -5.28
N ARG A 57 10.37 23.34 -4.26
CA ARG A 57 11.48 23.56 -3.34
C ARG A 57 11.86 22.30 -2.57
N THR A 58 10.85 21.52 -2.12
CA THR A 58 11.08 20.29 -1.36
C THR A 58 11.75 19.22 -2.23
N LEU A 59 11.30 19.07 -3.47
CA LEU A 59 11.82 18.04 -4.39
C LEU A 59 13.17 18.39 -4.99
N ALA A 60 13.47 19.66 -5.21
CA ALA A 60 14.72 20.11 -5.84
C ALA A 60 16.00 19.61 -5.14
N GLY A 61 15.92 19.39 -3.82
CA GLY A 61 17.04 18.86 -3.03
C GLY A 61 17.12 17.33 -2.93
N CYS A 62 16.22 16.60 -3.61
CA CYS A 62 16.07 15.15 -3.42
C CYS A 62 16.55 14.37 -4.65
N ASP A 63 17.27 13.28 -4.38
CA ASP A 63 17.81 12.36 -5.38
C ASP A 63 16.79 11.26 -5.77
N GLU A 64 15.85 10.98 -4.87
CA GLU A 64 14.82 9.94 -5.02
C GLU A 64 13.46 10.49 -4.60
N TRP A 65 12.43 10.25 -5.43
CA TRP A 65 11.05 10.61 -5.11
C TRP A 65 10.20 9.35 -5.03
N ILE A 66 9.49 9.18 -3.92
CA ILE A 66 8.65 8.01 -3.67
C ILE A 66 7.22 8.50 -3.44
N ASP A 67 6.35 8.21 -4.39
CA ASP A 67 4.97 8.65 -4.37
C ASP A 67 4.08 7.60 -3.71
N LEU A 68 3.67 7.88 -2.47
CA LEU A 68 2.73 7.13 -1.66
C LEU A 68 1.37 7.83 -1.56
N ALA A 69 1.29 9.08 -2.06
CA ALA A 69 0.09 9.90 -1.91
C ALA A 69 -1.04 9.38 -2.78
N TYR A 70 -2.23 9.33 -2.21
CA TYR A 70 -3.45 8.99 -2.92
C TYR A 70 -4.66 9.55 -2.17
N ALA A 71 -5.58 10.22 -2.89
CA ALA A 71 -6.67 10.96 -2.27
C ALA A 71 -7.84 10.08 -1.83
N THR A 72 -8.02 8.89 -2.44
CA THR A 72 -9.18 8.03 -2.25
C THR A 72 -8.79 6.62 -1.80
N GLN A 73 -9.80 5.80 -1.52
CA GLN A 73 -9.67 4.38 -1.21
C GLN A 73 -10.53 3.57 -2.18
N PRO A 74 -10.33 2.25 -2.32
CA PRO A 74 -11.13 1.42 -3.21
C PRO A 74 -12.64 1.60 -3.02
N LYS A 75 -13.11 1.70 -1.76
CA LYS A 75 -14.54 1.90 -1.47
C LYS A 75 -15.01 3.28 -1.92
N THR A 76 -14.34 4.34 -1.51
CA THR A 76 -14.76 5.73 -1.81
C THR A 76 -14.65 6.08 -3.30
N SER A 77 -13.79 5.38 -4.04
CA SER A 77 -13.69 5.55 -5.50
C SER A 77 -14.96 5.12 -6.26
N PHE A 78 -15.73 4.16 -5.72
CA PHE A 78 -17.04 3.80 -6.28
C PHE A 78 -18.11 4.83 -5.95
N GLU A 79 -18.01 5.49 -4.81
CA GLU A 79 -18.94 6.54 -4.40
C GLU A 79 -18.81 7.79 -5.28
N ASP A 80 -17.55 8.16 -5.61
CA ASP A 80 -17.25 9.28 -6.53
C ASP A 80 -16.04 8.96 -7.44
N PRO A 81 -16.27 8.33 -8.60
CA PRO A 81 -15.21 8.01 -9.56
C PRO A 81 -14.54 9.24 -10.17
N VAL A 82 -15.27 10.36 -10.28
CA VAL A 82 -14.72 11.61 -10.84
C VAL A 82 -13.75 12.24 -9.86
N HIS A 83 -14.08 12.27 -8.58
CA HIS A 83 -13.17 12.73 -7.53
C HIS A 83 -11.91 11.84 -7.45
N ASP A 84 -12.06 10.51 -7.58
CA ASP A 84 -10.92 9.58 -7.63
C ASP A 84 -9.97 9.91 -8.79
N LEU A 85 -10.52 10.11 -9.99
CA LEU A 85 -9.74 10.46 -11.17
C LEU A 85 -9.04 11.82 -11.03
N LEU A 86 -9.82 12.87 -10.72
CA LEU A 86 -9.33 14.24 -10.69
C LEU A 86 -8.42 14.54 -9.51
N GLY A 87 -8.63 13.88 -8.38
CA GLY A 87 -7.77 14.03 -7.20
C GLY A 87 -6.40 13.37 -7.31
N ASN A 88 -6.22 12.44 -8.26
CA ASN A 88 -4.99 11.65 -8.33
C ASN A 88 -4.22 11.80 -9.65
N VAL A 89 -4.88 11.66 -10.82
CA VAL A 89 -4.16 11.65 -12.11
C VAL A 89 -3.48 12.97 -12.44
N PRO A 90 -4.14 14.15 -12.33
CA PRO A 90 -3.49 15.41 -12.63
C PRO A 90 -2.26 15.68 -11.76
N ALA A 91 -2.34 15.36 -10.45
CA ALA A 91 -1.25 15.53 -9.50
C ALA A 91 -0.04 14.63 -9.86
N ALA A 92 -0.29 13.35 -10.15
CA ALA A 92 0.76 12.42 -10.56
C ALA A 92 1.42 12.82 -11.90
N VAL A 93 0.64 13.26 -12.89
CA VAL A 93 1.18 13.74 -14.16
C VAL A 93 2.01 15.01 -13.97
N ALA A 94 1.58 15.93 -13.11
CA ALA A 94 2.35 17.13 -12.77
C ALA A 94 3.68 16.78 -12.08
N LEU A 95 3.67 15.77 -11.17
CA LEU A 95 4.88 15.22 -10.55
C LEU A 95 5.86 14.68 -11.61
N PHE A 96 5.38 13.87 -12.55
CA PHE A 96 6.23 13.31 -13.62
C PHE A 96 6.81 14.39 -14.53
N LYS A 97 6.01 15.38 -14.91
CA LYS A 97 6.51 16.54 -15.68
C LYS A 97 7.62 17.29 -14.94
N ARG A 98 7.42 17.56 -13.66
CA ARG A 98 8.44 18.22 -12.83
C ARG A 98 9.70 17.37 -12.67
N ALA A 99 9.55 16.07 -12.64
CA ALA A 99 10.67 15.14 -12.54
C ALA A 99 11.60 15.20 -13.77
N LEU A 100 11.09 15.60 -14.93
CA LEU A 100 11.91 15.80 -16.14
C LEU A 100 12.83 17.02 -16.03
N ASP A 101 12.47 18.00 -15.22
CA ASP A 101 13.25 19.23 -15.01
C ASP A 101 14.30 19.08 -13.90
N SER A 102 14.42 17.89 -13.30
CA SER A 102 15.33 17.65 -12.17
C SER A 102 16.63 16.98 -12.62
N ASP A 103 17.74 17.70 -12.53
CA ASP A 103 19.09 17.18 -12.82
C ASP A 103 19.59 16.20 -11.74
N ARG A 104 18.94 16.15 -10.58
CA ARG A 104 19.35 15.33 -9.43
C ARG A 104 18.59 14.01 -9.31
N LEU A 105 17.44 13.91 -9.94
CA LEU A 105 16.56 12.76 -9.74
C LEU A 105 17.13 11.49 -10.37
N HIS A 106 17.46 10.51 -9.54
CA HIS A 106 17.94 9.21 -9.96
C HIS A 106 16.85 8.13 -9.99
N ARG A 107 15.80 8.29 -9.16
CA ARG A 107 14.69 7.33 -9.04
C ARG A 107 13.39 8.05 -8.73
N LEU A 108 12.34 7.72 -9.48
CA LEU A 108 10.95 8.04 -9.15
C LEU A 108 10.16 6.75 -8.99
N LEU A 109 9.71 6.44 -7.79
CA LEU A 109 8.94 5.23 -7.51
C LEU A 109 7.50 5.60 -7.20
N PHE A 110 6.57 5.02 -7.98
CA PHE A 110 5.14 5.12 -7.75
C PHE A 110 4.60 3.84 -7.11
N VAL A 111 3.85 3.98 -6.00
CA VAL A 111 3.15 2.87 -5.37
C VAL A 111 1.76 2.72 -5.97
N SER A 112 1.63 1.72 -6.83
CA SER A 112 0.38 1.30 -7.47
C SER A 112 -0.39 0.30 -6.59
N SER A 113 -1.11 -0.64 -7.17
CA SER A 113 -1.87 -1.65 -6.44
C SER A 113 -1.98 -2.97 -7.21
N GLY A 114 -1.26 -3.99 -6.78
CA GLY A 114 -1.41 -5.35 -7.31
C GLY A 114 -2.78 -5.96 -7.03
N GLY A 115 -3.43 -5.50 -5.95
CA GLY A 115 -4.77 -5.95 -5.59
C GLY A 115 -5.89 -5.49 -6.54
N THR A 116 -5.64 -4.47 -7.40
CA THR A 116 -6.72 -3.86 -8.19
C THR A 116 -6.43 -3.72 -9.67
N VAL A 117 -5.18 -3.54 -10.11
CA VAL A 117 -4.86 -3.23 -11.52
C VAL A 117 -5.06 -4.41 -12.47
N TYR A 118 -4.99 -5.64 -11.98
CA TYR A 118 -5.16 -6.82 -12.82
C TYR A 118 -6.62 -7.18 -13.09
N GLY A 119 -7.54 -6.85 -12.15
CA GLY A 119 -8.92 -7.29 -12.21
C GLY A 119 -9.07 -8.80 -12.02
N PRO A 120 -10.20 -9.40 -12.46
CA PRO A 120 -10.39 -10.84 -12.44
C PRO A 120 -9.44 -11.55 -13.37
N VAL A 121 -8.77 -12.61 -12.87
CA VAL A 121 -7.79 -13.39 -13.64
C VAL A 121 -8.19 -14.87 -13.67
N ALA A 122 -7.84 -15.55 -14.76
CA ALA A 122 -8.07 -16.99 -14.91
C ALA A 122 -6.95 -17.85 -14.26
N ARG A 123 -5.80 -17.26 -14.00
CA ARG A 123 -4.63 -17.96 -13.45
C ARG A 123 -3.92 -17.12 -12.42
N TRP A 124 -3.45 -17.74 -11.36
CA TRP A 124 -2.62 -17.15 -10.31
C TRP A 124 -1.51 -18.14 -9.88
N PRO A 125 -0.38 -17.70 -9.30
CA PRO A 125 -0.03 -16.30 -9.00
C PRO A 125 0.07 -15.42 -10.26
N ILE A 126 -0.24 -14.09 -10.12
CA ILE A 126 -0.37 -13.12 -11.20
C ILE A 126 1.00 -12.49 -11.47
N ALA A 127 1.60 -12.77 -12.63
CA ALA A 127 2.83 -12.13 -13.06
C ALA A 127 2.58 -10.70 -13.59
N GLU A 128 3.63 -9.85 -13.60
CA GLU A 128 3.55 -8.48 -14.11
C GLU A 128 3.20 -8.39 -15.61
N THR A 129 3.40 -9.48 -16.36
CA THR A 129 3.03 -9.62 -17.76
C THR A 129 1.56 -9.96 -17.99
N ALA A 130 0.81 -10.27 -16.94
CA ALA A 130 -0.62 -10.52 -17.04
C ALA A 130 -1.38 -9.28 -17.54
N PRO A 131 -2.49 -9.45 -18.28
CA PRO A 131 -3.34 -8.35 -18.68
C PRO A 131 -3.79 -7.51 -17.46
N THR A 132 -3.81 -6.20 -17.61
CA THR A 132 -4.32 -5.27 -16.62
C THR A 132 -5.72 -4.81 -17.02
N LEU A 133 -6.74 -5.41 -16.39
CA LEU A 133 -8.16 -5.18 -16.67
C LEU A 133 -8.92 -4.84 -15.38
N PRO A 134 -8.61 -3.69 -14.75
CA PRO A 134 -9.24 -3.29 -13.49
C PRO A 134 -10.75 -3.14 -13.62
N ILE A 135 -11.48 -3.53 -12.57
CA ILE A 135 -12.96 -3.43 -12.49
C ILE A 135 -13.39 -2.43 -11.39
N SER A 136 -12.51 -1.58 -10.94
CA SER A 136 -12.81 -0.51 -9.98
C SER A 136 -12.25 0.83 -10.46
N PRO A 137 -12.89 1.97 -10.14
CA PRO A 137 -12.37 3.29 -10.46
C PRO A 137 -10.94 3.47 -9.91
N TYR A 138 -10.71 3.12 -8.65
CA TYR A 138 -9.38 3.12 -8.02
C TYR A 138 -8.34 2.36 -8.85
N GLY A 139 -8.65 1.14 -9.28
CA GLY A 139 -7.74 0.33 -10.09
C GLY A 139 -7.47 0.94 -11.47
N ILE A 140 -8.49 1.53 -12.12
CA ILE A 140 -8.36 2.24 -13.39
C ILE A 140 -7.45 3.45 -13.22
N THR A 141 -7.67 4.25 -12.19
CA THR A 141 -6.87 5.45 -11.89
C THR A 141 -5.41 5.09 -11.59
N LYS A 142 -5.16 4.08 -10.74
CA LYS A 142 -3.80 3.57 -10.48
C LYS A 142 -3.10 3.12 -11.76
N LEU A 143 -3.79 2.33 -12.60
CA LEU A 143 -3.24 1.88 -13.88
C LEU A 143 -2.98 3.04 -14.85
N THR A 144 -3.84 4.05 -14.87
CA THR A 144 -3.65 5.26 -15.69
C THR A 144 -2.36 5.96 -15.30
N ILE A 145 -2.08 6.14 -14.00
CA ILE A 145 -0.84 6.74 -13.51
C ILE A 145 0.38 5.90 -13.92
N GLU A 146 0.31 4.55 -13.81
CA GLU A 146 1.38 3.68 -14.31
C GLU A 146 1.67 3.90 -15.80
N LYS A 147 0.61 3.99 -16.62
CA LYS A 147 0.77 4.22 -18.06
C LYS A 147 1.45 5.56 -18.36
N TYR A 148 1.13 6.61 -17.62
CA TYR A 148 1.86 7.89 -17.72
C TYR A 148 3.32 7.76 -17.30
N ALA A 149 3.63 7.08 -16.19
CA ALA A 149 4.99 6.85 -15.74
C ALA A 149 5.83 6.14 -16.82
N PHE A 150 5.29 5.08 -17.42
CA PHE A 150 5.97 4.33 -18.49
C PHE A 150 6.06 5.12 -19.81
N MET A 151 5.06 5.91 -20.13
CA MET A 151 5.11 6.82 -21.30
C MET A 151 6.24 7.84 -21.12
N PHE A 152 6.32 8.51 -19.97
CA PHE A 152 7.39 9.48 -19.69
C PHE A 152 8.78 8.82 -19.63
N HIS A 153 8.87 7.60 -19.09
CA HIS A 153 10.11 6.82 -19.18
C HIS A 153 10.53 6.59 -20.64
N ARG A 154 9.63 6.10 -21.47
CA ARG A 154 9.92 5.73 -22.86
C ARG A 154 10.25 6.94 -23.74
N THR A 155 9.57 8.06 -23.52
CA THR A 155 9.68 9.24 -24.39
C THR A 155 10.73 10.26 -23.92
N HIS A 156 11.02 10.29 -22.60
CA HIS A 156 11.88 11.33 -22.01
C HIS A 156 12.95 10.75 -21.07
N GLY A 157 13.04 9.44 -20.91
CA GLY A 157 14.03 8.81 -20.04
C GLY A 157 13.76 8.97 -18.54
N LEU A 158 12.51 9.33 -18.13
CA LEU A 158 12.15 9.44 -16.71
C LEU A 158 12.57 8.16 -15.95
N PRO A 159 13.36 8.23 -14.85
CA PRO A 159 13.79 7.05 -14.11
C PRO A 159 12.65 6.46 -13.23
N ALA A 160 11.50 6.21 -13.86
CA ALA A 160 10.28 5.76 -13.21
C ALA A 160 10.31 4.27 -12.88
N LEU A 161 9.90 3.93 -11.65
CA LEU A 161 9.70 2.59 -11.13
C LEU A 161 8.27 2.47 -10.62
N VAL A 162 7.65 1.31 -10.78
CA VAL A 162 6.32 1.03 -10.24
C VAL A 162 6.39 -0.19 -9.34
N VAL A 163 5.78 -0.11 -8.16
CA VAL A 163 5.51 -1.29 -7.33
C VAL A 163 4.01 -1.54 -7.25
N ARG A 164 3.62 -2.80 -7.33
CA ARG A 164 2.24 -3.28 -7.24
C ARG A 164 2.11 -4.16 -6.00
N PRO A 165 1.87 -3.56 -4.81
CA PRO A 165 1.72 -4.34 -3.59
C PRO A 165 0.42 -5.14 -3.58
N GLY A 166 0.46 -6.31 -2.93
CA GLY A 166 -0.72 -7.03 -2.47
C GLY A 166 -1.42 -6.29 -1.32
N ASN A 167 -2.23 -7.01 -0.55
CA ASN A 167 -2.95 -6.42 0.57
C ASN A 167 -2.02 -6.17 1.75
N ALA A 168 -1.52 -4.95 1.88
CA ALA A 168 -0.68 -4.56 3.01
C ALA A 168 -1.47 -4.62 4.32
N TYR A 169 -0.86 -5.19 5.37
CA TYR A 169 -1.42 -5.21 6.72
C TYR A 169 -0.31 -5.04 7.76
N GLY A 170 -0.68 -4.64 8.97
CA GLY A 170 0.27 -4.50 10.07
C GLY A 170 -0.14 -3.42 11.07
N PRO A 171 0.67 -3.22 12.14
CA PRO A 171 0.46 -2.18 13.12
C PRO A 171 0.31 -0.80 12.48
N GLY A 172 -0.63 0.00 12.99
CA GLY A 172 -0.91 1.33 12.44
C GLY A 172 -2.02 1.37 11.39
N GLN A 173 -2.50 0.23 10.91
CA GLN A 173 -3.70 0.17 10.08
C GLN A 173 -4.94 0.33 10.96
N ALA A 174 -5.69 1.42 10.75
CA ALA A 174 -6.89 1.69 11.52
C ALA A 174 -8.03 0.75 11.10
N PRO A 175 -8.76 0.11 12.05
CA PRO A 175 -9.95 -0.65 11.75
C PRO A 175 -11.10 0.25 11.27
N PHE A 176 -12.06 -0.34 10.55
CA PHE A 176 -13.32 0.32 10.11
C PHE A 176 -13.16 1.52 9.17
N THR A 177 -12.02 1.67 8.52
CA THR A 177 -11.78 2.76 7.53
C THR A 177 -12.28 2.41 6.13
N GLY A 178 -12.95 1.27 5.94
CA GLY A 178 -13.38 0.79 4.62
C GLY A 178 -12.31 0.03 3.85
N GLN A 179 -11.10 -0.08 4.40
CA GLN A 179 -9.98 -0.84 3.84
C GLN A 179 -9.29 -1.64 4.95
N GLY A 180 -8.75 -2.83 4.61
CA GLY A 180 -8.01 -3.67 5.55
C GLY A 180 -8.90 -4.66 6.31
N PHE A 181 -9.14 -5.84 5.70
CA PHE A 181 -9.95 -6.90 6.31
C PHE A 181 -9.38 -7.35 7.67
N ILE A 182 -8.06 -7.55 7.77
CA ILE A 182 -7.39 -7.98 9.00
C ILE A 182 -7.62 -6.97 10.13
N ALA A 183 -7.38 -5.68 9.89
CA ALA A 183 -7.58 -4.65 10.90
C ALA A 183 -9.06 -4.57 11.36
N THR A 184 -10.00 -4.69 10.41
CA THR A 184 -11.44 -4.72 10.73
C THR A 184 -11.81 -5.96 11.55
N ALA A 185 -11.29 -7.14 11.21
CA ALA A 185 -11.54 -8.37 11.94
C ALA A 185 -11.02 -8.30 13.39
N ILE A 186 -9.81 -7.78 13.58
CA ILE A 186 -9.23 -7.55 14.91
C ILE A 186 -10.07 -6.53 15.69
N GLY A 187 -10.42 -5.40 15.07
CA GLY A 187 -11.23 -4.37 15.71
C GLY A 187 -12.61 -4.89 16.15
N SER A 188 -13.27 -5.70 15.32
CA SER A 188 -14.54 -6.36 15.66
C SER A 188 -14.38 -7.32 16.85
N ALA A 189 -13.38 -8.21 16.80
CA ALA A 189 -13.12 -9.15 17.90
C ALA A 189 -12.81 -8.44 19.23
N LEU A 190 -12.06 -7.34 19.21
CA LEU A 190 -11.77 -6.53 20.40
C LEU A 190 -13.03 -5.89 21.01
N ARG A 191 -13.99 -5.50 20.17
CA ARG A 191 -15.29 -4.94 20.63
C ARG A 191 -16.30 -6.01 21.03
N GLY A 192 -16.07 -7.28 20.67
CA GLY A 192 -17.05 -8.36 20.80
C GLY A 192 -18.11 -8.34 19.69
N ASP A 193 -17.88 -7.58 18.62
CA ASP A 193 -18.77 -7.51 17.47
C ASP A 193 -18.46 -8.64 16.47
N PRO A 194 -19.44 -9.14 15.71
CA PRO A 194 -19.18 -10.10 14.64
C PRO A 194 -18.45 -9.42 13.46
N VAL A 195 -17.54 -10.18 12.84
CA VAL A 195 -16.79 -9.73 11.66
C VAL A 195 -17.66 -9.86 10.42
N PRO A 196 -17.91 -8.79 9.66
CA PRO A 196 -18.68 -8.87 8.41
C PRO A 196 -17.88 -9.60 7.33
N VAL A 197 -18.42 -10.72 6.84
CA VAL A 197 -17.81 -11.55 5.80
C VAL A 197 -18.75 -11.65 4.59
N PHE A 198 -18.29 -11.13 3.46
CA PHE A 198 -19.08 -11.07 2.23
C PHE A 198 -18.88 -12.30 1.35
N GLY A 199 -19.96 -12.74 0.67
CA GLY A 199 -19.90 -13.80 -0.33
C GLY A 199 -19.37 -15.14 0.18
N GLY A 200 -19.71 -15.52 1.44
CA GLY A 200 -19.25 -16.77 2.06
C GLY A 200 -17.77 -16.77 2.48
N GLY A 201 -17.06 -15.63 2.33
CA GLY A 201 -15.68 -15.50 2.79
C GLY A 201 -14.63 -16.18 1.92
N ASN A 202 -14.99 -16.57 0.70
CA ASN A 202 -14.11 -17.29 -0.24
C ASN A 202 -13.19 -16.36 -1.05
N THR A 203 -13.31 -15.06 -0.86
CA THR A 203 -12.44 -14.07 -1.54
C THR A 203 -11.01 -14.22 -1.06
N VAL A 204 -10.08 -14.54 -1.98
CA VAL A 204 -8.67 -14.82 -1.69
C VAL A 204 -7.80 -13.60 -1.97
N ARG A 205 -6.94 -13.25 -1.01
CA ARG A 205 -5.99 -12.13 -1.14
C ARG A 205 -4.58 -12.56 -0.73
N ASP A 206 -3.60 -11.88 -1.32
CA ASP A 206 -2.19 -11.94 -0.93
C ASP A 206 -1.93 -10.87 0.14
N TYR A 207 -1.76 -11.30 1.38
CA TYR A 207 -1.54 -10.42 2.52
C TYR A 207 -0.05 -10.24 2.79
N LEU A 208 0.45 -9.02 2.59
CA LEU A 208 1.84 -8.67 2.79
C LEU A 208 2.02 -7.80 4.05
N TYR A 209 2.86 -8.25 4.97
CA TYR A 209 3.16 -7.48 6.17
C TYR A 209 3.88 -6.17 5.81
N VAL A 210 3.49 -5.08 6.45
CA VAL A 210 3.89 -3.72 6.05
C VAL A 210 5.41 -3.46 6.13
N GLU A 211 6.13 -4.10 7.06
CA GLU A 211 7.60 -4.03 7.10
C GLU A 211 8.24 -4.74 5.89
N ASP A 212 7.68 -5.87 5.47
CA ASP A 212 8.14 -6.55 4.25
C ASP A 212 7.89 -5.69 3.02
N LEU A 213 6.73 -5.04 2.95
CA LEU A 213 6.44 -4.09 1.88
C LEU A 213 7.46 -2.95 1.86
N ALA A 214 7.77 -2.35 3.00
CA ALA A 214 8.76 -1.27 3.10
C ALA A 214 10.15 -1.73 2.62
N ARG A 215 10.59 -2.92 3.03
CA ARG A 215 11.85 -3.53 2.54
C ARG A 215 11.80 -3.83 1.03
N GLY A 216 10.64 -4.25 0.52
CA GLY A 216 10.43 -4.48 -0.91
C GLY A 216 10.52 -3.19 -1.74
N ILE A 217 9.93 -2.11 -1.26
CA ILE A 217 10.05 -0.79 -1.88
C ILE A 217 11.52 -0.35 -1.93
N LEU A 218 12.25 -0.45 -0.83
CA LEU A 218 13.69 -0.13 -0.80
C LEU A 218 14.48 -1.01 -1.80
N ALA A 219 14.21 -2.31 -1.85
CA ALA A 219 14.92 -3.22 -2.75
C ALA A 219 14.68 -2.88 -4.23
N VAL A 220 13.44 -2.48 -4.59
CA VAL A 220 13.11 -2.01 -5.94
C VAL A 220 13.75 -0.64 -6.21
N LEU A 221 13.76 0.26 -5.25
CA LEU A 221 14.41 1.55 -5.37
C LEU A 221 15.91 1.41 -5.66
N ASP A 222 16.59 0.48 -4.96
CA ASP A 222 18.03 0.22 -5.12
C ASP A 222 18.38 -0.49 -6.42
N ARG A 223 17.61 -1.50 -6.82
CA ARG A 223 18.00 -2.48 -7.85
C ARG A 223 16.99 -2.67 -8.97
N GLY A 224 15.82 -2.07 -8.87
CA GLY A 224 14.80 -2.12 -9.93
C GLY A 224 15.28 -1.43 -11.20
N GLN A 225 14.81 -1.93 -12.34
CA GLN A 225 15.06 -1.34 -13.65
C GLN A 225 14.03 -0.24 -13.92
N PRO A 226 14.43 1.01 -14.22
CA PRO A 226 13.50 2.03 -14.65
C PRO A 226 12.64 1.59 -15.84
N GLY A 227 11.40 2.01 -15.86
CA GLY A 227 10.42 1.60 -16.87
C GLY A 227 9.71 0.28 -16.56
N GLU A 228 9.96 -0.34 -15.41
CA GLU A 228 9.41 -1.63 -15.03
C GLU A 228 8.45 -1.55 -13.83
N ALA A 229 7.47 -2.46 -13.81
CA ALA A 229 6.63 -2.72 -12.64
C ALA A 229 7.12 -3.97 -11.90
N TYR A 230 6.95 -3.98 -10.58
CA TYR A 230 7.29 -5.09 -9.69
C TYR A 230 6.16 -5.40 -8.73
N ASN A 231 5.70 -6.63 -8.73
CA ASN A 231 4.77 -7.13 -7.73
C ASN A 231 5.47 -7.28 -6.37
N LEU A 232 4.83 -6.79 -5.32
CA LEU A 232 5.26 -6.99 -3.94
C LEU A 232 4.16 -7.74 -3.17
N GLY A 233 4.34 -9.03 -2.98
CA GLY A 233 3.39 -9.92 -2.32
C GLY A 233 4.11 -11.04 -1.58
N THR A 234 3.36 -12.02 -1.15
CA THR A 234 3.90 -13.26 -0.55
C THR A 234 3.91 -14.42 -1.55
N GLY A 235 3.10 -14.33 -2.61
CA GLY A 235 2.82 -15.45 -3.51
C GLY A 235 1.86 -16.48 -2.92
N VAL A 236 1.32 -16.21 -1.71
CA VAL A 236 0.38 -17.09 -1.01
C VAL A 236 -0.94 -16.37 -0.82
N GLY A 237 -2.02 -17.01 -1.26
CA GLY A 237 -3.37 -16.50 -1.09
C GLY A 237 -4.03 -17.06 0.16
N LEU A 238 -4.74 -16.21 0.89
CA LEU A 238 -5.59 -16.61 2.02
C LEU A 238 -7.01 -16.09 1.79
N SER A 239 -8.00 -16.95 2.00
CA SER A 239 -9.40 -16.53 2.01
C SER A 239 -9.71 -15.74 3.29
N ASN A 240 -10.80 -14.96 3.27
CA ASN A 240 -11.24 -14.26 4.48
C ASN A 240 -11.48 -15.25 5.64
N MET A 241 -12.05 -16.43 5.36
CA MET A 241 -12.24 -17.45 6.39
C MET A 241 -10.93 -17.99 6.93
N GLN A 242 -9.92 -18.26 6.07
CA GLN A 242 -8.59 -18.70 6.52
C GLN A 242 -7.88 -17.64 7.37
N VAL A 243 -8.08 -16.36 7.06
CA VAL A 243 -7.59 -15.26 7.91
C VAL A 243 -8.24 -15.30 9.29
N LEU A 244 -9.56 -15.50 9.37
CA LEU A 244 -10.28 -15.60 10.66
C LEU A 244 -9.90 -16.85 11.45
N GLU A 245 -9.69 -17.98 10.78
CA GLU A 245 -9.17 -19.20 11.39
C GLU A 245 -7.78 -18.99 12.02
N ALA A 246 -6.89 -18.29 11.29
CA ALA A 246 -5.56 -17.93 11.81
C ALA A 246 -5.62 -16.87 12.93
N LEU A 247 -6.62 -16.01 12.94
CA LEU A 247 -6.82 -14.98 13.97
C LEU A 247 -7.43 -15.54 15.25
N ALA A 248 -8.24 -16.61 15.16
CA ALA A 248 -8.97 -17.17 16.28
C ALA A 248 -8.08 -17.59 17.48
N PRO A 249 -6.91 -18.24 17.31
CA PRO A 249 -6.01 -18.53 18.44
C PRO A 249 -5.48 -17.23 19.07
N VAL A 250 -5.07 -16.23 18.28
CA VAL A 250 -4.59 -14.95 18.80
C VAL A 250 -5.68 -14.26 19.64
N ALA A 251 -6.91 -14.23 19.16
CA ALA A 251 -8.04 -13.66 19.90
C ALA A 251 -8.29 -14.42 21.23
N ARG A 252 -8.24 -15.76 21.20
CA ARG A 252 -8.44 -16.61 22.37
C ARG A 252 -7.39 -16.37 23.46
N ASP A 253 -6.14 -16.22 23.08
CA ASP A 253 -5.04 -15.93 24.00
C ASP A 253 -5.23 -14.59 24.73
N HIS A 254 -6.02 -13.68 24.14
CA HIS A 254 -6.42 -12.41 24.74
C HIS A 254 -7.85 -12.41 25.35
N GLY A 255 -8.45 -13.59 25.56
CA GLY A 255 -9.79 -13.72 26.13
C GLY A 255 -10.93 -13.22 25.23
N ARG A 256 -10.71 -13.22 23.91
CA ARG A 256 -11.67 -12.78 22.89
C ARG A 256 -12.07 -13.92 21.98
N ALA A 257 -13.23 -13.77 21.33
CA ALA A 257 -13.71 -14.69 20.30
C ALA A 257 -13.83 -13.98 18.95
N VAL A 258 -13.60 -14.72 17.88
CA VAL A 258 -13.88 -14.25 16.51
C VAL A 258 -15.22 -14.85 16.09
N THR A 259 -16.23 -14.01 15.96
CA THR A 259 -17.55 -14.39 15.45
C THR A 259 -17.76 -13.80 14.06
N VAL A 260 -18.60 -14.39 13.25
CA VAL A 260 -18.80 -14.02 11.84
C VAL A 260 -20.23 -13.61 11.58
N ASP A 261 -20.40 -12.49 10.85
CA ASP A 261 -21.67 -12.07 10.27
C ASP A 261 -21.60 -12.21 8.75
N HIS A 262 -22.33 -13.19 8.21
CA HIS A 262 -22.35 -13.47 6.78
C HIS A 262 -23.21 -12.45 6.02
N GLN A 263 -22.57 -11.72 5.11
CA GLN A 263 -23.18 -10.70 4.26
C GLN A 263 -23.30 -11.18 2.80
N PRO A 264 -24.27 -10.68 2.02
CA PRO A 264 -24.36 -10.94 0.58
C PRO A 264 -23.05 -10.61 -0.16
N ALA A 265 -22.79 -11.33 -1.26
CA ALA A 265 -21.62 -11.07 -2.10
C ALA A 265 -21.68 -9.66 -2.71
N ARG A 266 -20.51 -9.02 -2.87
CA ARG A 266 -20.38 -7.74 -3.56
C ARG A 266 -19.98 -7.98 -5.02
N GLY A 267 -20.66 -7.33 -5.96
CA GLY A 267 -20.46 -7.54 -7.40
C GLY A 267 -19.10 -7.05 -7.94
N PHE A 268 -18.35 -6.28 -7.14
CA PHE A 268 -17.04 -5.74 -7.51
C PHE A 268 -15.85 -6.46 -6.86
N ASP A 269 -16.09 -7.50 -6.06
CA ASP A 269 -15.00 -8.25 -5.45
C ASP A 269 -14.36 -9.20 -6.46
N VAL A 270 -13.08 -9.00 -6.73
CA VAL A 270 -12.26 -9.95 -7.50
C VAL A 270 -12.12 -11.24 -6.67
N PRO A 271 -12.50 -12.42 -7.20
CA PRO A 271 -12.52 -13.67 -6.41
C PRO A 271 -11.15 -14.04 -5.85
N VAL A 272 -10.11 -13.95 -6.66
CA VAL A 272 -8.74 -14.31 -6.29
C VAL A 272 -7.75 -13.26 -6.77
N ASN A 273 -6.88 -12.81 -5.87
CA ASN A 273 -5.75 -11.95 -6.19
C ASN A 273 -4.52 -12.38 -5.38
N VAL A 274 -3.59 -13.06 -6.06
CA VAL A 274 -2.32 -13.56 -5.51
C VAL A 274 -1.23 -13.21 -6.50
N LEU A 275 -0.16 -12.57 -6.06
CA LEU A 275 0.87 -11.99 -6.92
C LEU A 275 2.05 -12.96 -7.10
N ASP A 276 2.54 -13.07 -8.33
CA ASP A 276 3.85 -13.69 -8.59
C ASP A 276 4.95 -12.70 -8.22
N ILE A 277 5.86 -13.11 -7.36
CA ILE A 277 7.00 -12.31 -6.89
C ILE A 277 8.33 -12.76 -7.53
N GLY A 278 8.29 -13.62 -8.51
CA GLY A 278 9.48 -14.17 -9.18
C GLY A 278 10.37 -13.08 -9.77
N LYS A 279 9.76 -12.08 -10.42
CA LYS A 279 10.48 -10.95 -11.01
C LYS A 279 11.23 -10.11 -9.98
N VAL A 280 10.58 -9.66 -8.92
CA VAL A 280 11.23 -8.86 -7.88
C VAL A 280 12.30 -9.65 -7.14
N LYS A 281 12.06 -10.92 -6.87
CA LYS A 281 13.03 -11.82 -6.25
C LYS A 281 14.29 -11.96 -7.12
N LEU A 282 14.13 -12.16 -8.42
CA LEU A 282 15.25 -12.28 -9.36
C LEU A 282 16.03 -10.96 -9.47
N ALA A 283 15.33 -9.84 -9.63
CA ALA A 283 15.95 -8.55 -9.86
C ALA A 283 16.65 -7.97 -8.61
N THR A 284 16.11 -8.24 -7.42
CA THR A 284 16.53 -7.54 -6.20
C THR A 284 17.00 -8.47 -5.08
N GLY A 285 16.71 -9.75 -5.14
CA GLY A 285 16.92 -10.71 -4.06
C GLY A 285 15.88 -10.59 -2.92
N TRP A 286 14.93 -9.66 -3.01
CA TRP A 286 13.92 -9.47 -1.98
C TRP A 286 12.92 -10.63 -1.92
N ARG A 287 12.51 -10.95 -0.70
CA ARG A 287 11.39 -11.85 -0.38
C ARG A 287 10.74 -11.42 0.92
N PRO A 288 9.45 -11.70 1.14
CA PRO A 288 8.82 -11.49 2.43
C PRO A 288 9.44 -12.39 3.49
N LEU A 289 9.57 -11.89 4.70
CA LEU A 289 10.20 -12.60 5.81
C LEU A 289 9.24 -12.83 6.99
N MET A 290 8.19 -12.00 7.13
CA MET A 290 7.26 -12.06 8.25
C MET A 290 6.32 -13.26 8.11
N PRO A 291 6.34 -14.24 9.03
CA PRO A 291 5.33 -15.28 9.08
C PRO A 291 3.93 -14.68 9.33
N PHE A 292 2.91 -15.18 8.63
CA PHE A 292 1.56 -14.60 8.71
C PHE A 292 1.00 -14.58 10.14
N ALA A 293 1.16 -15.69 10.89
CA ALA A 293 0.69 -15.79 12.27
C ALA A 293 1.38 -14.75 13.20
N GLU A 294 2.68 -14.54 13.03
CA GLU A 294 3.41 -13.54 13.79
C GLU A 294 2.96 -12.12 13.42
N GLY A 295 2.78 -11.84 12.12
CA GLY A 295 2.26 -10.56 11.65
C GLY A 295 0.86 -10.26 12.20
N LEU A 296 0.00 -11.28 12.30
CA LEU A 296 -1.33 -11.15 12.94
C LEU A 296 -1.23 -10.79 14.41
N ALA A 297 -0.39 -11.49 15.18
CA ALA A 297 -0.21 -11.23 16.61
C ALA A 297 0.30 -9.79 16.85
N ARG A 298 1.34 -9.36 16.13
CA ARG A 298 1.85 -7.98 16.22
C ARG A 298 0.79 -6.93 15.84
N THR A 299 -0.04 -7.23 14.84
CA THR A 299 -1.12 -6.33 14.42
C THR A 299 -2.22 -6.27 15.47
N TRP A 300 -2.55 -7.40 16.09
CA TRP A 300 -3.50 -7.48 17.21
C TRP A 300 -3.05 -6.59 18.36
N ASP A 301 -1.83 -6.78 18.86
CA ASP A 301 -1.29 -6.03 20.00
C ASP A 301 -1.34 -4.51 19.77
N ALA A 302 -0.96 -4.10 18.56
CA ALA A 302 -0.97 -2.68 18.21
C ALA A 302 -2.39 -2.09 18.13
N ILE A 303 -3.36 -2.82 17.59
CA ILE A 303 -4.76 -2.34 17.53
C ILE A 303 -5.37 -2.37 18.93
N ALA A 304 -5.12 -3.41 19.72
CA ALA A 304 -5.60 -3.50 21.11
C ALA A 304 -5.13 -2.33 21.97
N ALA A 305 -3.90 -1.87 21.77
CA ALA A 305 -3.36 -0.69 22.47
C ALA A 305 -4.07 0.63 22.09
N THR A 306 -4.76 0.68 20.94
CA THR A 306 -5.44 1.90 20.47
C THR A 306 -6.95 1.89 20.67
N VAL A 307 -7.55 0.69 20.77
CA VAL A 307 -8.99 0.52 21.03
C VAL A 307 -9.18 0.44 22.55
N SER A 308 -9.60 1.53 23.19
CA SER A 308 -10.04 1.46 24.60
C SER A 308 -11.15 0.43 24.73
N PRO A 309 -11.16 -0.40 25.80
CA PRO A 309 -12.30 -1.29 26.05
C PRO A 309 -13.57 -0.43 26.14
N ALA A 310 -14.63 -0.86 25.44
CA ALA A 310 -15.94 -0.25 25.60
C ALA A 310 -16.29 -0.33 27.08
N THR A 311 -16.45 0.83 27.73
CA THR A 311 -17.10 0.89 29.04
C THR A 311 -18.54 0.48 28.82
N HIS A 312 -18.85 -0.77 29.20
CA HIS A 312 -20.24 -1.19 29.37
C HIS A 312 -20.77 -0.48 30.63
N ASP A 313 -21.41 0.67 30.45
CA ASP A 313 -22.33 1.26 31.43
C ASP A 313 -23.73 0.65 31.25
#